data_e2e5ab5a34a7c93a9180692e56e91f0f
#
_entry.id   e2e5ab5a34a7c93a9180692e56e91f0f
#
_cell.length_a   1.000
_cell.length_b   1.000
_cell.length_c   1.000
_cell.angle_alpha   90.00
_cell.angle_beta   90.00
_cell.angle_gamma   90.00
#
_symmetry.space_group_name_H-M   'P 1'
#
loop_
_entity.id
_entity.type
_entity.pdbx_description
1 polymer ?
#
loop_
_entity_poly.entity_id
_entity_poly.type
_entity_poly.pdbx_seq_one_letter_code
_entity_poly.pdbx_strand_id
1 'polypeptide(L)'
;MKWSVLLSLLLLISPWTSGQLLYEIKSKDGLKTSYLFGTIHVIPEDQFILSPTLKKAFESSRTLAMEVDLNMDLATKVALAKETMLPDGQTLKDITTPEQYQTIYSYWEKHHGNNKRKFNRYSRLKPFFFSSLLLQEDMKHSKSYEIEWKKLAHKQEKKTMGLESVHVQMQTINTVSLPDQVKMLMDGLNNTQEYDSMLSHYLSKTSPLCTKIF
;
A
#
# COMPACT_ATOMS: atom_id res chain seq x y z
N MET A 1 -19.74 20.28 -47.26
CA MET A 1 -19.00 19.01 -47.00
C MET A 1 -17.53 19.17 -46.60
N LYS A 2 -17.07 20.32 -46.11
CA LYS A 2 -15.63 20.49 -45.71
C LYS A 2 -15.42 20.68 -44.19
N TRP A 3 -16.47 20.78 -43.41
CA TRP A 3 -16.36 20.99 -41.95
C TRP A 3 -16.42 19.71 -41.13
N SER A 4 -16.97 18.63 -41.68
CA SER A 4 -17.09 17.36 -40.96
C SER A 4 -15.78 16.59 -40.82
N VAL A 5 -14.80 16.84 -41.70
CA VAL A 5 -13.50 16.18 -41.68
C VAL A 5 -12.55 16.81 -40.62
N LEU A 6 -12.70 18.11 -40.35
CA LEU A 6 -11.90 18.79 -39.33
C LEU A 6 -12.30 18.38 -37.91
N LEU A 7 -13.58 18.07 -37.69
CA LEU A 7 -14.05 17.64 -36.36
C LEU A 7 -13.60 16.21 -36.01
N SER A 8 -13.49 15.36 -37.03
CA SER A 8 -13.00 13.98 -36.86
C SER A 8 -11.50 13.90 -36.59
N LEU A 9 -10.71 14.89 -37.03
CA LEU A 9 -9.27 14.92 -36.79
C LEU A 9 -8.91 15.41 -35.36
N LEU A 10 -9.80 16.18 -34.73
CA LEU A 10 -9.62 16.67 -33.34
C LEU A 10 -9.88 15.58 -32.28
N LEU A 11 -10.61 14.52 -32.62
CA LEU A 11 -10.86 13.38 -31.73
C LEU A 11 -9.70 12.37 -31.67
N LEU A 12 -8.70 12.49 -32.54
CA LEU A 12 -7.53 11.60 -32.56
C LEU A 12 -6.36 12.13 -31.70
N ILE A 13 -6.48 13.34 -31.15
CA ILE A 13 -5.51 13.89 -30.19
C ILE A 13 -6.12 13.78 -28.77
N SER A 14 -6.54 12.60 -28.37
CA SER A 14 -6.60 12.32 -26.93
C SER A 14 -5.15 12.20 -26.46
N PRO A 15 -4.64 13.13 -25.64
CA PRO A 15 -3.39 12.87 -24.96
C PRO A 15 -3.63 11.60 -24.16
N TRP A 16 -2.92 10.54 -24.48
CA TRP A 16 -2.84 9.38 -23.62
C TRP A 16 -2.22 9.89 -22.33
N THR A 17 -3.06 10.22 -21.37
CA THR A 17 -2.61 10.55 -20.02
C THR A 17 -2.11 9.26 -19.41
N SER A 18 -0.86 8.91 -19.74
CA SER A 18 -0.16 7.89 -18.97
C SER A 18 -0.06 8.44 -17.55
N GLY A 19 -0.84 7.87 -16.64
CA GLY A 19 -0.71 8.17 -15.22
C GLY A 19 0.74 7.92 -14.83
N GLN A 20 1.34 8.85 -14.10
CA GLN A 20 2.71 8.73 -13.64
C GLN A 20 2.72 8.66 -12.14
N LEU A 21 3.78 8.07 -11.58
CA LEU A 21 3.91 7.92 -10.14
C LEU A 21 4.67 9.08 -9.49
N LEU A 22 5.54 9.77 -10.25
CA LEU A 22 6.34 10.87 -9.72
C LEU A 22 5.91 12.21 -10.34
N TYR A 23 5.54 13.15 -9.49
CA TYR A 23 5.15 14.51 -9.85
C TYR A 23 6.08 15.52 -9.20
N GLU A 24 6.53 16.52 -9.98
CA GLU A 24 7.21 17.70 -9.47
C GLU A 24 6.18 18.82 -9.26
N ILE A 25 6.17 19.42 -8.09
CA ILE A 25 5.24 20.49 -7.68
C ILE A 25 6.08 21.74 -7.38
N LYS A 26 5.86 22.81 -8.13
CA LYS A 26 6.53 24.10 -7.93
C LYS A 26 5.58 25.12 -7.31
N SER A 27 6.09 25.91 -6.36
CA SER A 27 5.35 27.06 -5.86
C SER A 27 5.16 28.11 -6.97
N LYS A 28 4.11 28.94 -6.89
CA LYS A 28 3.78 29.97 -7.90
C LYS A 28 4.96 30.93 -8.19
N ASP A 29 5.79 31.22 -7.20
CA ASP A 29 6.99 32.04 -7.32
C ASP A 29 8.21 31.28 -7.86
N GLY A 30 8.08 29.96 -8.08
CA GLY A 30 9.16 29.08 -8.56
C GLY A 30 10.28 28.80 -7.55
N LEU A 31 10.19 29.35 -6.32
CA LEU A 31 11.29 29.28 -5.33
C LEU A 31 11.31 27.97 -4.55
N LYS A 32 10.19 27.24 -4.50
CA LYS A 32 10.08 25.97 -3.76
C LYS A 32 9.66 24.86 -4.70
N THR A 33 10.33 23.72 -4.56
CA THR A 33 9.99 22.50 -5.29
C THR A 33 9.71 21.39 -4.28
N SER A 34 8.64 20.65 -4.51
CA SER A 34 8.27 19.44 -3.78
C SER A 34 8.02 18.33 -4.79
N TYR A 35 8.05 17.10 -4.32
CA TYR A 35 7.78 15.91 -5.14
C TYR A 35 6.69 15.08 -4.50
N LEU A 36 5.77 14.57 -5.30
CA LEU A 36 4.78 13.60 -4.89
C LEU A 36 5.06 12.29 -5.63
N PHE A 37 5.21 11.21 -4.88
CA PHE A 37 5.45 9.90 -5.44
C PHE A 37 4.40 8.91 -4.93
N GLY A 38 3.67 8.27 -5.86
CA GLY A 38 2.73 7.20 -5.55
C GLY A 38 3.47 5.91 -5.25
N THR A 39 3.17 5.28 -4.13
CA THR A 39 3.81 4.03 -3.69
C THR A 39 2.81 2.87 -3.67
N ILE A 40 3.35 1.66 -3.63
CA ILE A 40 2.65 0.43 -3.27
C ILE A 40 3.31 -0.12 -2.01
N HIS A 41 2.51 -0.51 -1.02
CA HIS A 41 3.03 -0.89 0.29
C HIS A 41 3.92 -2.14 0.27
N VAL A 42 3.61 -3.07 -0.62
CA VAL A 42 4.34 -4.33 -0.76
C VAL A 42 4.65 -4.55 -2.23
N ILE A 43 5.90 -4.78 -2.58
CA ILE A 43 6.35 -5.04 -3.96
C ILE A 43 7.41 -6.14 -3.95
N PRO A 44 7.41 -7.09 -4.90
CA PRO A 44 8.50 -8.05 -5.04
C PRO A 44 9.86 -7.36 -5.12
N GLU A 45 10.87 -7.93 -4.47
CA GLU A 45 12.20 -7.31 -4.37
C GLU A 45 12.86 -7.11 -5.73
N ASP A 46 12.66 -8.05 -6.65
CA ASP A 46 13.16 -7.99 -8.03
C ASP A 46 12.47 -6.94 -8.90
N GLN A 47 11.29 -6.47 -8.47
CA GLN A 47 10.51 -5.42 -9.13
C GLN A 47 10.63 -4.06 -8.44
N PHE A 48 11.36 -3.99 -7.31
CA PHE A 48 11.56 -2.76 -6.58
C PHE A 48 12.55 -1.85 -7.33
N ILE A 49 12.07 -0.70 -7.80
CA ILE A 49 12.86 0.22 -8.64
C ILE A 49 12.99 1.58 -7.96
N LEU A 50 14.23 2.01 -7.74
CA LEU A 50 14.58 3.39 -7.44
C LEU A 50 15.24 4.01 -8.68
N SER A 51 14.44 4.58 -9.57
CA SER A 51 14.95 5.23 -10.78
C SER A 51 15.91 6.37 -10.43
N PRO A 52 16.88 6.70 -11.31
CA PRO A 52 17.78 7.83 -11.10
C PRO A 52 17.06 9.15 -10.82
N THR A 53 15.94 9.37 -11.49
CA THR A 53 15.11 10.56 -11.32
C THR A 53 14.44 10.61 -9.96
N LEU A 54 13.89 9.48 -9.50
CA LEU A 54 13.30 9.36 -8.18
C LEU A 54 14.35 9.55 -7.06
N LYS A 55 15.55 9.00 -7.24
CA LYS A 55 16.68 9.24 -6.34
C LYS A 55 17.05 10.72 -6.28
N LYS A 56 17.17 11.39 -7.43
CA LYS A 56 17.48 12.82 -7.49
C LYS A 56 16.41 13.68 -6.82
N ALA A 57 15.12 13.37 -7.02
CA ALA A 57 14.01 14.05 -6.35
C ALA A 57 14.11 13.90 -4.82
N PHE A 58 14.38 12.68 -4.34
CA PHE A 58 14.60 12.43 -2.92
C PHE A 58 15.83 13.17 -2.38
N GLU A 59 16.98 13.12 -3.06
CA GLU A 59 18.22 13.77 -2.64
C GLU A 59 18.07 15.29 -2.54
N SER A 60 17.34 15.92 -3.45
CA SER A 60 17.07 17.36 -3.44
C SER A 60 16.04 17.78 -2.37
N SER A 61 15.29 16.85 -1.80
CA SER A 61 14.28 17.12 -0.78
C SER A 61 14.91 17.19 0.62
N ARG A 62 14.45 18.11 1.47
CA ARG A 62 14.92 18.25 2.86
C ARG A 62 14.14 17.38 3.84
N THR A 63 12.88 17.10 3.52
CA THR A 63 11.94 16.38 4.38
C THR A 63 11.29 15.27 3.59
N LEU A 64 11.18 14.09 4.20
CA LEU A 64 10.36 12.99 3.71
C LEU A 64 9.03 13.01 4.45
N ALA A 65 7.93 13.28 3.73
CA ALA A 65 6.58 13.08 4.24
C ALA A 65 6.05 11.72 3.77
N MET A 66 5.54 10.93 4.68
CA MET A 66 4.93 9.62 4.44
C MET A 66 3.46 9.68 4.87
N GLU A 67 2.63 8.75 4.44
CA GLU A 67 1.24 8.68 4.92
C GLU A 67 1.20 8.65 6.45
N VAL A 68 2.02 7.80 7.05
CA VAL A 68 2.13 7.67 8.51
C VAL A 68 3.59 7.80 8.94
N ASP A 69 3.82 8.49 10.06
CA ASP A 69 5.13 8.46 10.68
C ASP A 69 5.37 7.10 11.36
N LEU A 70 6.33 6.36 10.82
CA LEU A 70 6.74 5.07 11.37
C LEU A 70 7.66 5.18 12.59
N ASN A 71 7.97 6.41 13.07
CA ASN A 71 8.72 6.63 14.30
C ASN A 71 7.77 6.59 15.50
N MET A 72 7.47 5.38 15.96
CA MET A 72 6.58 5.15 17.09
C MET A 72 7.37 4.66 18.28
N ASP A 73 7.03 5.17 19.46
CA ASP A 73 7.54 4.64 20.73
C ASP A 73 6.95 3.25 21.04
N LEU A 74 7.49 2.59 22.04
CA LEU A 74 7.05 1.25 22.41
C LEU A 74 5.60 1.22 22.88
N ALA A 75 5.15 2.26 23.61
CA ALA A 75 3.78 2.33 24.13
C ALA A 75 2.77 2.40 22.97
N THR A 76 3.04 3.26 21.99
CA THR A 76 2.24 3.37 20.76
C THR A 76 2.21 2.04 19.98
N LYS A 77 3.35 1.37 19.82
CA LYS A 77 3.41 0.06 19.15
C LYS A 77 2.58 -1.01 19.87
N VAL A 78 2.62 -1.03 21.21
CA VAL A 78 1.82 -1.97 22.02
C VAL A 78 0.33 -1.65 21.91
N ALA A 79 -0.06 -0.37 21.95
CA ALA A 79 -1.44 0.05 21.79
C ALA A 79 -1.99 -0.38 20.42
N LEU A 80 -1.24 -0.11 19.34
CA LEU A 80 -1.60 -0.53 17.98
C LEU A 80 -1.74 -2.04 17.85
N ALA A 81 -0.78 -2.79 18.40
CA ALA A 81 -0.87 -4.26 18.37
C ALA A 81 -2.15 -4.78 19.02
N LYS A 82 -2.63 -4.13 20.10
CA LYS A 82 -3.92 -4.47 20.69
C LYS A 82 -5.10 -4.12 19.78
N GLU A 83 -5.05 -2.98 19.12
CA GLU A 83 -6.11 -2.54 18.20
C GLU A 83 -6.25 -3.43 16.96
N THR A 84 -5.18 -4.13 16.56
CA THR A 84 -5.25 -5.11 15.45
C THR A 84 -5.90 -6.42 15.83
N MET A 85 -6.07 -6.69 17.13
CA MET A 85 -6.64 -7.95 17.64
C MET A 85 -8.17 -7.93 17.67
N LEU A 86 -8.77 -9.10 17.53
CA LEU A 86 -10.19 -9.32 17.84
C LEU A 86 -10.43 -9.09 19.33
N PRO A 87 -11.61 -8.54 19.71
CA PRO A 87 -11.96 -8.29 21.10
C PRO A 87 -12.10 -9.60 21.88
N ASP A 88 -12.03 -9.51 23.20
CA ASP A 88 -12.37 -10.56 24.17
C ASP A 88 -11.68 -11.92 23.93
N GLY A 89 -10.50 -11.88 23.30
CA GLY A 89 -9.74 -13.10 23.00
C GLY A 89 -10.33 -13.95 21.87
N GLN A 90 -11.31 -13.41 21.13
CA GLN A 90 -11.90 -14.05 19.96
C GLN A 90 -10.86 -14.38 18.89
N THR A 91 -11.23 -15.29 18.02
CA THR A 91 -10.46 -15.72 16.85
C THR A 91 -11.32 -15.64 15.60
N LEU A 92 -10.74 -15.81 14.44
CA LEU A 92 -11.49 -15.91 13.18
C LEU A 92 -12.58 -16.98 13.24
N LYS A 93 -12.37 -18.07 14.01
CA LYS A 93 -13.36 -19.14 14.19
C LYS A 93 -14.65 -18.64 14.84
N ASP A 94 -14.54 -17.64 15.71
CA ASP A 94 -15.69 -17.13 16.49
C ASP A 94 -16.54 -16.11 15.70
N ILE A 95 -15.99 -15.56 14.61
CA ILE A 95 -16.62 -14.49 13.80
C ILE A 95 -16.90 -14.90 12.36
N THR A 96 -16.59 -16.14 11.97
CA THR A 96 -16.83 -16.71 10.64
C THR A 96 -17.76 -17.91 10.71
N THR A 97 -18.38 -18.26 9.57
CA THR A 97 -19.07 -19.55 9.47
C THR A 97 -18.06 -20.70 9.44
N PRO A 98 -18.46 -21.95 9.75
CA PRO A 98 -17.58 -23.11 9.64
C PRO A 98 -16.94 -23.24 8.25
N GLU A 99 -17.70 -22.96 7.19
CA GLU A 99 -17.24 -23.04 5.79
C GLU A 99 -16.20 -21.95 5.49
N GLN A 100 -16.44 -20.72 5.94
CA GLN A 100 -15.50 -19.61 5.79
C GLN A 100 -14.19 -19.91 6.54
N TYR A 101 -14.31 -20.36 7.80
CA TYR A 101 -13.14 -20.73 8.60
C TYR A 101 -12.32 -21.83 7.92
N GLN A 102 -12.98 -22.87 7.40
CA GLN A 102 -12.30 -23.95 6.69
C GLN A 102 -11.59 -23.46 5.43
N THR A 103 -12.20 -22.53 4.66
CA THR A 103 -11.58 -21.91 3.49
C THR A 103 -10.32 -21.15 3.88
N ILE A 104 -10.39 -20.30 4.93
CA ILE A 104 -9.25 -19.54 5.45
C ILE A 104 -8.13 -20.48 5.91
N TYR A 105 -8.49 -21.54 6.64
CA TYR A 105 -7.50 -22.50 7.14
C TYR A 105 -6.86 -23.29 6.02
N SER A 106 -7.63 -23.74 5.01
CA SER A 106 -7.12 -24.47 3.85
C SER A 106 -6.17 -23.59 3.01
N TYR A 107 -6.50 -22.31 2.83
CA TYR A 107 -5.60 -21.33 2.18
C TYR A 107 -4.27 -21.24 2.94
N TRP A 108 -4.35 -21.08 4.28
CA TRP A 108 -3.17 -21.04 5.13
C TRP A 108 -2.31 -22.30 4.99
N GLU A 109 -2.89 -23.50 5.10
CA GLU A 109 -2.15 -24.76 4.97
C GLU A 109 -1.46 -24.90 3.61
N LYS A 110 -2.15 -24.50 2.54
CA LYS A 110 -1.63 -24.56 1.17
C LYS A 110 -0.40 -23.65 0.98
N HIS A 111 -0.44 -22.44 1.51
CA HIS A 111 0.57 -21.39 1.24
C HIS A 111 1.66 -21.29 2.32
N HIS A 112 1.34 -21.64 3.58
CA HIS A 112 2.24 -21.45 4.73
C HIS A 112 2.55 -22.74 5.49
N GLY A 113 2.04 -23.87 4.99
CA GLY A 113 2.23 -25.19 5.60
C GLY A 113 1.40 -25.40 6.87
N ASN A 114 1.43 -26.63 7.40
CA ASN A 114 0.61 -27.06 8.55
C ASN A 114 1.20 -26.56 9.89
N ASN A 115 1.41 -25.25 10.02
CA ASN A 115 1.85 -24.64 11.28
C ASN A 115 0.65 -24.12 12.08
N LYS A 116 -0.08 -25.02 12.74
CA LYS A 116 -1.27 -24.69 13.56
C LYS A 116 -0.98 -23.66 14.65
N ARG A 117 0.22 -23.71 15.28
CA ARG A 117 0.57 -22.75 16.33
C ARG A 117 0.66 -21.31 15.78
N LYS A 118 1.27 -21.17 14.61
CA LYS A 118 1.39 -19.88 13.93
C LYS A 118 0.02 -19.37 13.48
N PHE A 119 -0.78 -20.25 12.85
CA PHE A 119 -2.14 -19.94 12.46
C PHE A 119 -3.01 -19.48 13.65
N ASN A 120 -3.03 -20.24 14.76
CA ASN A 120 -3.81 -19.91 15.94
C ASN A 120 -3.42 -18.54 16.55
N ARG A 121 -2.15 -18.16 16.46
CA ARG A 121 -1.72 -16.83 16.89
C ARG A 121 -2.27 -15.74 15.97
N TYR A 122 -2.23 -15.95 14.67
CA TYR A 122 -2.66 -14.97 13.68
C TYR A 122 -4.18 -14.91 13.53
N SER A 123 -4.89 -16.03 13.79
CA SER A 123 -6.36 -16.06 13.78
C SER A 123 -7.01 -15.13 14.83
N ARG A 124 -6.21 -14.57 15.76
CA ARG A 124 -6.67 -13.57 16.75
C ARG A 124 -6.65 -12.13 16.17
N LEU A 125 -6.13 -11.94 14.99
CA LEU A 125 -6.17 -10.64 14.30
C LEU A 125 -7.56 -10.39 13.71
N LYS A 126 -7.98 -9.12 13.66
CA LYS A 126 -9.13 -8.71 12.86
C LYS A 126 -8.90 -9.13 11.40
N PRO A 127 -9.95 -9.46 10.64
CA PRO A 127 -9.79 -10.01 9.28
C PRO A 127 -8.96 -9.13 8.33
N PHE A 128 -9.09 -7.81 8.43
CA PHE A 128 -8.28 -6.87 7.65
C PHE A 128 -6.78 -7.04 7.90
N PHE A 129 -6.36 -7.14 9.15
CA PHE A 129 -4.94 -7.33 9.49
C PHE A 129 -4.45 -8.74 9.21
N PHE A 130 -5.35 -9.72 9.30
CA PHE A 130 -5.02 -11.08 8.90
C PHE A 130 -4.76 -11.17 7.39
N SER A 131 -5.58 -10.53 6.53
CA SER A 131 -5.33 -10.49 5.08
C SER A 131 -4.04 -9.75 4.73
N SER A 132 -3.73 -8.64 5.40
CA SER A 132 -2.47 -7.92 5.20
C SER A 132 -1.26 -8.78 5.56
N LEU A 133 -1.39 -9.59 6.61
CA LEU A 133 -0.34 -10.52 7.02
C LEU A 133 -0.19 -11.68 6.03
N LEU A 134 -1.30 -12.23 5.49
CA LEU A 134 -1.24 -13.26 4.44
C LEU A 134 -0.47 -12.73 3.23
N LEU A 135 -0.81 -11.54 2.75
CA LEU A 135 -0.10 -10.91 1.63
C LEU A 135 1.40 -10.77 1.92
N GLN A 136 1.77 -10.34 3.12
CA GLN A 136 3.18 -10.21 3.50
C GLN A 136 3.90 -11.57 3.57
N GLU A 137 3.24 -12.62 4.07
CA GLU A 137 3.80 -13.97 4.15
C GLU A 137 3.90 -14.63 2.76
N ASP A 138 2.95 -14.38 1.85
CA ASP A 138 2.97 -14.87 0.48
C ASP A 138 4.14 -14.23 -0.32
N MET A 139 4.47 -12.99 0.02
CA MET A 139 5.53 -12.21 -0.62
C MET A 139 6.84 -12.24 0.20
N LYS A 140 7.42 -13.43 0.40
CA LYS A 140 8.62 -13.65 1.25
C LYS A 140 9.83 -12.78 0.89
N HIS A 141 9.95 -12.38 -0.37
CA HIS A 141 11.00 -11.50 -0.88
C HIS A 141 10.39 -10.20 -1.38
N SER A 142 9.80 -9.43 -0.45
CA SER A 142 9.17 -8.15 -0.76
C SER A 142 9.88 -6.99 -0.10
N LYS A 143 9.71 -5.81 -0.69
CA LYS A 143 10.13 -4.50 -0.17
C LYS A 143 8.92 -3.59 0.00
N SER A 144 9.05 -2.59 0.86
CA SER A 144 8.13 -1.48 0.99
C SER A 144 8.86 -0.19 0.67
N TYR A 145 8.28 0.63 -0.19
CA TYR A 145 8.84 1.95 -0.49
C TYR A 145 8.96 2.81 0.76
N GLU A 146 7.97 2.78 1.65
CA GLU A 146 7.96 3.55 2.89
C GLU A 146 9.13 3.15 3.79
N ILE A 147 9.38 1.85 3.95
CA ILE A 147 10.48 1.34 4.77
C ILE A 147 11.83 1.71 4.15
N GLU A 148 11.99 1.52 2.84
CA GLU A 148 13.25 1.83 2.17
C GLU A 148 13.54 3.34 2.15
N TRP A 149 12.53 4.20 1.90
CA TRP A 149 12.67 5.64 2.00
C TRP A 149 13.00 6.11 3.41
N LYS A 150 12.39 5.53 4.43
CA LYS A 150 12.72 5.82 5.82
C LYS A 150 14.17 5.47 6.15
N LYS A 151 14.67 4.31 5.71
CA LYS A 151 16.08 3.93 5.88
C LYS A 151 17.01 4.93 5.20
N LEU A 152 16.70 5.35 3.96
CA LEU A 152 17.48 6.33 3.22
C LEU A 152 17.43 7.71 3.89
N ALA A 153 16.27 8.15 4.37
CA ALA A 153 16.11 9.41 5.09
C ALA A 153 16.94 9.44 6.36
N HIS A 154 16.91 8.35 7.14
CA HIS A 154 17.74 8.21 8.34
C HIS A 154 19.25 8.27 8.01
N LYS A 155 19.68 7.55 6.95
CA LYS A 155 21.09 7.55 6.51
C LYS A 155 21.57 8.94 6.06
N GLN A 156 20.67 9.78 5.52
CA GLN A 156 20.96 11.12 5.04
C GLN A 156 20.55 12.22 6.05
N GLU A 157 20.21 11.84 7.29
CA GLU A 157 19.81 12.76 8.36
C GLU A 157 18.65 13.69 7.97
N LYS A 158 17.78 13.24 7.04
CA LYS A 158 16.61 14.00 6.63
C LYS A 158 15.52 13.95 7.68
N LYS A 159 14.77 15.06 7.78
CA LYS A 159 13.57 15.09 8.60
C LYS A 159 12.51 14.16 8.00
N THR A 160 11.84 13.37 8.86
CA THR A 160 10.67 12.58 8.50
C THR A 160 9.42 13.10 9.20
N MET A 161 8.25 12.93 8.57
CA MET A 161 6.96 13.26 9.14
C MET A 161 5.87 12.38 8.55
N GLY A 162 4.78 12.17 9.27
CA GLY A 162 3.54 11.59 8.76
C GLY A 162 2.58 12.70 8.33
N LEU A 163 1.81 12.46 7.28
CA LEU A 163 0.67 13.28 6.89
C LEU A 163 -0.51 13.02 7.82
N GLU A 164 -0.63 11.77 8.27
CA GLU A 164 -1.63 11.32 9.23
C GLU A 164 -0.96 10.62 10.42
N SER A 165 -1.68 10.57 11.54
CA SER A 165 -1.26 9.72 12.64
C SER A 165 -1.73 8.28 12.38
N VAL A 166 -0.96 7.31 12.85
CA VAL A 166 -1.35 5.90 12.81
C VAL A 166 -2.70 5.66 13.50
N HIS A 167 -3.03 6.45 14.51
CA HIS A 167 -4.30 6.36 15.22
C HIS A 167 -5.49 6.71 14.30
N VAL A 168 -5.36 7.74 13.46
CA VAL A 168 -6.40 8.12 12.47
C VAL A 168 -6.62 6.98 11.47
N GLN A 169 -5.55 6.37 10.96
CA GLN A 169 -5.68 5.22 10.06
C GLN A 169 -6.35 4.03 10.74
N MET A 170 -5.97 3.72 11.98
CA MET A 170 -6.59 2.64 12.75
C MET A 170 -8.08 2.91 13.01
N GLN A 171 -8.45 4.14 13.34
CA GLN A 171 -9.86 4.52 13.48
C GLN A 171 -10.62 4.30 12.17
N THR A 172 -10.07 4.72 11.04
CA THR A 172 -10.69 4.50 9.72
C THR A 172 -10.92 3.02 9.43
N ILE A 173 -9.92 2.17 9.66
CA ILE A 173 -10.06 0.70 9.51
C ILE A 173 -11.13 0.16 10.45
N ASN A 174 -11.21 0.65 11.67
CA ASN A 174 -12.18 0.21 12.68
C ASN A 174 -13.62 0.66 12.37
N THR A 175 -13.85 1.58 11.42
CA THR A 175 -15.22 1.89 10.94
C THR A 175 -15.82 0.76 10.11
N VAL A 176 -14.98 -0.09 9.51
CA VAL A 176 -15.43 -1.26 8.74
C VAL A 176 -15.87 -2.35 9.71
N SER A 177 -17.12 -2.79 9.61
CA SER A 177 -17.67 -3.83 10.50
C SER A 177 -16.90 -5.16 10.35
N LEU A 178 -16.85 -5.97 11.42
CA LEU A 178 -16.20 -7.29 11.35
C LEU A 178 -16.78 -8.19 10.25
N PRO A 179 -18.11 -8.25 10.04
CA PRO A 179 -18.68 -9.01 8.91
C PRO A 179 -18.18 -8.52 7.54
N ASP A 180 -18.05 -7.20 7.35
CA ASP A 180 -17.54 -6.64 6.10
C ASP A 180 -16.05 -6.94 5.93
N GLN A 181 -15.26 -6.88 7.00
CA GLN A 181 -13.86 -7.30 6.98
C GLN A 181 -13.70 -8.80 6.66
N VAL A 182 -14.60 -9.67 7.18
CA VAL A 182 -14.63 -11.10 6.80
C VAL A 182 -14.93 -11.25 5.31
N LYS A 183 -15.91 -10.50 4.80
CA LYS A 183 -16.24 -10.52 3.37
C LYS A 183 -15.03 -10.11 2.52
N MET A 184 -14.35 -9.00 2.87
CA MET A 184 -13.14 -8.55 2.17
C MET A 184 -12.03 -9.61 2.20
N LEU A 185 -11.81 -10.27 3.34
CA LEU A 185 -10.85 -11.38 3.45
C LEU A 185 -11.22 -12.52 2.51
N MET A 186 -12.49 -12.96 2.50
CA MET A 186 -12.94 -14.06 1.63
C MET A 186 -12.83 -13.72 0.15
N ASP A 187 -13.17 -12.48 -0.22
CA ASP A 187 -13.03 -11.99 -1.60
C ASP A 187 -11.56 -12.00 -2.03
N GLY A 188 -10.65 -11.55 -1.17
CA GLY A 188 -9.20 -11.55 -1.41
C GLY A 188 -8.60 -12.96 -1.55
N LEU A 189 -9.06 -13.94 -0.76
CA LEU A 189 -8.61 -15.34 -0.89
C LEU A 189 -9.03 -15.98 -2.22
N ASN A 190 -10.15 -15.54 -2.78
CA ASN A 190 -10.68 -16.06 -4.05
C ASN A 190 -10.13 -15.34 -5.27
N ASN A 191 -9.55 -14.14 -5.12
CA ASN A 191 -9.14 -13.28 -6.23
C ASN A 191 -7.66 -12.85 -6.11
N THR A 192 -6.76 -13.83 -6.15
CA THR A 192 -5.31 -13.59 -6.11
C THR A 192 -4.79 -12.82 -7.35
N GLN A 193 -5.54 -12.82 -8.46
CA GLN A 193 -5.19 -12.10 -9.70
C GLN A 193 -5.31 -10.58 -9.57
N GLU A 194 -6.07 -10.09 -8.61
CA GLU A 194 -6.28 -8.65 -8.43
C GLU A 194 -4.97 -7.93 -8.04
N TYR A 195 -4.19 -8.53 -7.13
CA TYR A 195 -2.88 -8.00 -6.76
C TYR A 195 -1.92 -7.97 -7.96
N ASP A 196 -1.84 -9.04 -8.74
CA ASP A 196 -0.97 -9.13 -9.92
C ASP A 196 -1.35 -8.09 -10.97
N SER A 197 -2.66 -7.88 -11.18
CA SER A 197 -3.18 -6.85 -12.07
C SER A 197 -2.82 -5.44 -11.59
N MET A 198 -3.01 -5.15 -10.30
CA MET A 198 -2.64 -3.88 -9.67
C MET A 198 -1.14 -3.64 -9.79
N LEU A 199 -0.31 -4.64 -9.48
CA LEU A 199 1.14 -4.56 -9.57
C LEU A 199 1.61 -4.32 -10.99
N SER A 200 1.07 -5.05 -11.97
CA SER A 200 1.36 -4.84 -13.39
C SER A 200 1.01 -3.42 -13.84
N HIS A 201 -0.15 -2.93 -13.42
CA HIS A 201 -0.55 -1.55 -13.71
C HIS A 201 0.40 -0.54 -13.04
N TYR A 202 0.76 -0.73 -11.78
CA TYR A 202 1.73 0.10 -11.07
C TYR A 202 3.07 0.16 -11.80
N LEU A 203 3.62 -1.00 -12.15
CA LEU A 203 4.91 -1.11 -12.84
C LEU A 203 4.88 -0.44 -14.23
N SER A 204 3.76 -0.51 -14.93
CA SER A 204 3.60 0.19 -16.22
C SER A 204 3.67 1.71 -16.10
N LYS A 205 3.49 2.28 -14.90
CA LYS A 205 3.55 3.71 -14.59
C LYS A 205 4.88 4.18 -14.03
N THR A 206 5.81 3.26 -13.77
CA THR A 206 7.16 3.60 -13.26
C THR A 206 8.11 4.12 -14.34
N SER A 207 7.69 4.17 -15.61
CA SER A 207 8.43 4.73 -16.74
C SER A 207 8.55 6.28 -16.65
N PRO A 208 9.50 6.92 -17.34
CA PRO A 208 10.11 8.17 -16.88
C PRO A 208 9.17 9.36 -16.71
N LEU A 209 9.60 10.23 -15.83
CA LEU A 209 9.03 11.48 -15.33
C LEU A 209 8.06 12.23 -16.23
N CYS A 210 6.94 12.68 -15.69
CA CYS A 210 6.22 13.85 -16.17
C CYS A 210 6.41 15.03 -15.22
N THR A 211 6.92 16.11 -15.76
CA THR A 211 6.89 17.39 -15.09
C THR A 211 5.55 18.03 -15.37
N LYS A 212 4.68 18.17 -14.38
CA LYS A 212 3.53 19.08 -14.45
C LYS A 212 3.85 20.29 -13.57
N ILE A 213 3.83 21.46 -14.18
CA ILE A 213 3.89 22.75 -13.47
C ILE A 213 2.45 23.14 -13.18
N PHE A 214 2.10 23.35 -11.90
CA PHE A 214 0.83 23.90 -11.46
C PHE A 214 1.00 25.35 -11.00
#